data_b8336e98efcd7b8a662a2d22eb7d9510
#
_entry.id   b8336e98efcd7b8a662a2d22eb7d9510
#
_cell.length_a   1.000
_cell.length_b   1.000
_cell.length_c   1.000
_cell.angle_alpha   90.00
_cell.angle_beta   90.00
_cell.angle_gamma   90.00
#
_symmetry.space_group_name_H-M   'P 1'
#
loop_
_entity.id
_entity.type
_entity.pdbx_description
1 polymer ?
#
loop_
_entity_poly.entity_id
_entity_poly.type
_entity_poly.pdbx_seq_one_letter_code
_entity_poly.pdbx_strand_id
1 'polypeptide(L)'
;GAMGSSKTANAVMVQYNYRERGQRVLMLKPKIENRDGATVVRSRCGLVAQCRFVEELGEIDLSGYNCVIVDECHFMNAAQVRQLVDIVDEREIPVICYGLRTDFRGELFEGSRELLRWADTIEEIKTVCWCGRKATFNARVQNGHIVREGEQIMMGGNSAYVSLCRRHWKDGNLGSFCNLNLED
;
A
#
# COMPACT_ATOMS: atom_id res chain seq x y z
N GLY A 1 -6.18 -3.64 0.59
CA GLY A 1 -6.20 -4.79 -0.31
C GLY A 1 -4.87 -5.53 -0.34
N ALA A 2 -4.83 -6.75 -0.94
CA ALA A 2 -3.59 -7.49 -1.12
C ALA A 2 -2.67 -6.83 -2.18
N MET A 3 -1.46 -7.34 -2.36
CA MET A 3 -0.56 -6.89 -3.43
C MET A 3 -1.23 -7.09 -4.80
N GLY A 4 -0.88 -6.27 -5.79
CA GLY A 4 -1.49 -6.36 -7.13
C GLY A 4 -2.97 -5.97 -7.20
N SER A 5 -3.55 -5.33 -6.17
CA SER A 5 -4.93 -4.84 -6.18
C SER A 5 -5.09 -3.41 -6.72
N SER A 6 -4.12 -2.91 -7.45
CA SER A 6 -4.16 -1.58 -8.09
C SER A 6 -4.29 -0.38 -7.13
N LYS A 7 -3.83 -0.50 -5.88
CA LYS A 7 -3.89 0.58 -4.87
C LYS A 7 -3.25 1.87 -5.35
N THR A 8 -1.99 1.81 -5.76
CA THR A 8 -1.25 2.98 -6.29
C THR A 8 -1.93 3.57 -7.53
N ALA A 9 -2.46 2.73 -8.43
CA ALA A 9 -3.21 3.23 -9.59
C ALA A 9 -4.46 4.01 -9.15
N ASN A 10 -5.23 3.48 -8.19
CA ASN A 10 -6.38 4.20 -7.62
C ASN A 10 -5.97 5.51 -6.95
N ALA A 11 -4.87 5.51 -6.17
CA ALA A 11 -4.35 6.73 -5.55
C ALA A 11 -4.04 7.82 -6.59
N VAL A 12 -3.35 7.46 -7.67
CA VAL A 12 -3.03 8.39 -8.76
C VAL A 12 -4.28 8.87 -9.50
N MET A 13 -5.26 7.98 -9.74
CA MET A 13 -6.53 8.35 -10.37
C MET A 13 -7.35 9.31 -9.50
N VAL A 14 -7.40 9.10 -8.19
CA VAL A 14 -8.07 10.03 -7.26
C VAL A 14 -7.38 11.38 -7.28
N GLN A 15 -6.05 11.44 -7.22
CA GLN A 15 -5.30 12.69 -7.36
C GLN A 15 -5.64 13.42 -8.67
N TYR A 16 -5.69 12.68 -9.77
CA TYR A 16 -6.05 13.23 -11.09
C TYR A 16 -7.44 13.85 -11.07
N ASN A 17 -8.45 13.15 -10.51
CA ASN A 17 -9.84 13.65 -10.45
C ASN A 17 -9.97 14.97 -9.66
N TYR A 18 -9.22 15.13 -8.58
CA TYR A 18 -9.16 16.40 -7.84
C TYR A 18 -8.54 17.51 -8.69
N ARG A 19 -7.42 17.20 -9.35
CA ARG A 19 -6.69 18.19 -10.17
C ARG A 19 -7.50 18.69 -11.37
N GLU A 20 -8.31 17.83 -12.01
CA GLU A 20 -9.22 18.23 -13.07
C GLU A 20 -10.25 19.29 -12.63
N ARG A 21 -10.52 19.35 -11.33
CA ARG A 21 -11.42 20.34 -10.71
C ARG A 21 -10.70 21.54 -10.11
N GLY A 22 -9.40 21.70 -10.41
CA GLY A 22 -8.58 22.78 -9.86
C GLY A 22 -8.23 22.61 -8.40
N GLN A 23 -8.46 21.42 -7.81
CA GLN A 23 -8.16 21.11 -6.41
C GLN A 23 -6.74 20.54 -6.26
N ARG A 24 -6.10 20.86 -5.15
CA ARG A 24 -4.73 20.43 -4.85
C ARG A 24 -4.74 19.20 -3.93
N VAL A 25 -3.98 18.20 -4.30
CA VAL A 25 -3.79 16.97 -3.50
C VAL A 25 -2.33 16.84 -3.11
N LEU A 26 -2.10 16.59 -1.84
CA LEU A 26 -0.79 16.19 -1.32
C LEU A 26 -0.69 14.67 -1.39
N MET A 27 0.20 14.15 -2.26
CA MET A 27 0.53 12.74 -2.33
C MET A 27 1.73 12.45 -1.44
N LEU A 28 1.62 11.45 -0.57
CA LEU A 28 2.65 11.04 0.37
C LEU A 28 2.97 9.55 0.24
N LYS A 29 4.18 9.17 0.62
CA LYS A 29 4.59 7.78 0.88
C LYS A 29 5.60 7.72 2.03
N PRO A 30 5.70 6.61 2.79
CA PRO A 30 6.76 6.42 3.77
C PRO A 30 8.15 6.32 3.10
N LYS A 31 9.17 6.85 3.76
CA LYS A 31 10.56 6.90 3.25
C LYS A 31 11.16 5.53 2.96
N ILE A 32 10.72 4.53 3.72
CA ILE A 32 11.15 3.14 3.52
C ILE A 32 10.79 2.59 2.13
N GLU A 33 9.75 3.15 1.50
CA GLU A 33 9.34 2.78 0.15
C GLU A 33 10.09 3.64 -0.88
N ASN A 34 11.19 3.12 -1.39
CA ASN A 34 12.09 3.85 -2.28
C ASN A 34 12.34 3.16 -3.64
N ARG A 35 11.52 2.17 -4.01
CA ARG A 35 11.70 1.39 -5.26
C ARG A 35 11.66 2.25 -6.52
N ASP A 36 10.78 3.24 -6.56
CA ASP A 36 10.54 4.09 -7.73
C ASP A 36 11.27 5.43 -7.69
N GLY A 37 12.17 5.61 -6.74
CA GLY A 37 12.85 6.89 -6.48
C GLY A 37 12.19 7.70 -5.36
N ALA A 38 12.88 8.75 -4.90
CA ALA A 38 12.56 9.43 -3.67
C ALA A 38 11.18 10.13 -3.67
N THR A 39 10.79 10.73 -4.78
CA THR A 39 9.64 11.65 -4.85
C THR A 39 8.57 11.21 -5.85
N VAL A 40 8.49 9.93 -6.15
CA VAL A 40 7.58 9.39 -7.15
C VAL A 40 6.88 8.14 -6.62
N VAL A 41 5.57 8.05 -6.85
CA VAL A 41 4.81 6.80 -6.76
C VAL A 41 4.51 6.31 -8.18
N ARG A 42 4.67 5.00 -8.40
CA ARG A 42 4.46 4.36 -9.69
C ARG A 42 3.60 3.12 -9.55
N SER A 43 2.51 3.07 -10.30
CA SER A 43 1.69 1.86 -10.38
C SER A 43 2.29 0.84 -11.37
N ARG A 44 1.97 -0.43 -11.21
CA ARG A 44 2.39 -1.49 -12.14
C ARG A 44 1.83 -1.30 -13.57
N CYS A 45 0.73 -0.58 -13.74
CA CYS A 45 0.17 -0.22 -15.05
C CYS A 45 0.74 1.08 -15.62
N GLY A 46 1.84 1.61 -15.05
CA GLY A 46 2.56 2.76 -15.60
C GLY A 46 2.06 4.13 -15.17
N LEU A 47 1.00 4.25 -14.36
CA LEU A 47 0.57 5.55 -13.82
C LEU A 47 1.61 6.06 -12.81
N VAL A 48 1.94 7.34 -12.91
CA VAL A 48 2.98 7.99 -12.11
C VAL A 48 2.47 9.30 -11.52
N ALA A 49 2.84 9.57 -10.26
CA ALA A 49 2.59 10.86 -9.62
C ALA A 49 3.79 11.29 -8.77
N GLN A 50 3.98 12.61 -8.67
CA GLN A 50 4.93 13.19 -7.71
C GLN A 50 4.37 13.05 -6.30
N CYS A 51 5.25 12.75 -5.35
CA CYS A 51 4.90 12.64 -3.93
C CYS A 51 5.97 13.26 -3.04
N ARG A 52 5.65 13.39 -1.76
CA ARG A 52 6.59 13.74 -0.69
C ARG A 52 6.63 12.59 0.32
N PHE A 53 7.51 12.69 1.28
CA PHE A 53 7.58 11.68 2.34
C PHE A 53 6.65 12.02 3.51
N VAL A 54 6.08 10.99 4.12
CA VAL A 54 5.25 11.11 5.33
C VAL A 54 6.07 11.75 6.47
N GLU A 55 7.36 11.45 6.54
CA GLU A 55 8.29 11.98 7.53
C GLU A 55 8.47 13.50 7.45
N GLU A 56 8.13 14.11 6.33
CA GLU A 56 8.17 15.56 6.11
C GLU A 56 6.84 16.26 6.45
N LEU A 57 5.81 15.50 6.83
CA LEU A 57 4.44 16.01 6.97
C LEU A 57 4.35 17.20 7.94
N GLY A 58 5.09 17.18 9.05
CA GLY A 58 5.14 18.27 10.02
C GLY A 58 5.74 19.57 9.50
N GLU A 59 6.48 19.53 8.39
CA GLU A 59 7.14 20.70 7.76
C GLU A 59 6.33 21.23 6.56
N ILE A 60 5.25 20.53 6.17
CA ILE A 60 4.44 20.89 5.00
C ILE A 60 3.35 21.88 5.43
N ASP A 61 3.34 23.05 4.81
CA ASP A 61 2.17 23.91 4.87
C ASP A 61 1.00 23.29 4.11
N LEU A 62 -0.02 22.88 4.85
CA LEU A 62 -1.22 22.26 4.31
C LEU A 62 -2.24 23.27 3.77
N SER A 63 -1.99 24.57 3.88
CA SER A 63 -2.89 25.59 3.36
C SER A 63 -3.09 25.42 1.84
N GLY A 64 -4.35 25.40 1.43
CA GLY A 64 -4.73 25.23 0.02
C GLY A 64 -4.64 23.80 -0.52
N TYR A 65 -4.35 22.78 0.29
CA TYR A 65 -4.61 21.40 -0.07
C TYR A 65 -6.06 21.02 0.25
N ASN A 66 -6.67 20.26 -0.65
CA ASN A 66 -8.05 19.81 -0.56
C ASN A 66 -8.17 18.32 -0.21
N CYS A 67 -7.07 17.59 -0.27
CA CYS A 67 -6.99 16.18 0.11
C CYS A 67 -5.53 15.79 0.34
N VAL A 68 -5.32 14.85 1.27
CA VAL A 68 -4.04 14.15 1.46
C VAL A 68 -4.23 12.70 1.06
N ILE A 69 -3.35 12.16 0.22
CA ILE A 69 -3.33 10.76 -0.16
C ILE A 69 -2.00 10.15 0.30
N VAL A 70 -2.07 9.02 1.00
CA VAL A 70 -0.88 8.27 1.44
C VAL A 70 -0.86 6.90 0.75
N ASP A 71 0.13 6.66 -0.08
CA ASP A 71 0.39 5.32 -0.63
C ASP A 71 1.32 4.53 0.28
N GLU A 72 1.21 3.20 0.26
CA GLU A 72 1.97 2.25 1.09
C GLU A 72 1.90 2.57 2.60
N CYS A 73 0.75 3.09 3.06
CA CYS A 73 0.51 3.57 4.42
C CYS A 73 0.73 2.50 5.52
N HIS A 74 0.80 1.23 5.18
CA HIS A 74 1.07 0.16 6.13
C HIS A 74 2.48 0.23 6.74
N PHE A 75 3.42 0.92 6.08
CA PHE A 75 4.76 1.15 6.61
C PHE A 75 4.86 2.31 7.61
N MET A 76 3.78 3.05 7.83
CA MET A 76 3.75 4.10 8.83
C MET A 76 3.77 3.52 10.26
N ASN A 77 4.28 4.31 11.18
CA ASN A 77 4.16 4.05 12.61
C ASN A 77 2.90 4.74 13.21
N ALA A 78 2.61 4.44 14.48
CA ALA A 78 1.44 4.97 15.17
C ALA A 78 1.43 6.51 15.26
N ALA A 79 2.58 7.15 15.43
CA ALA A 79 2.68 8.60 15.51
C ALA A 79 2.34 9.27 14.17
N GLN A 80 2.82 8.71 13.06
CA GLN A 80 2.51 9.20 11.72
C GLN A 80 1.01 9.05 11.39
N VAL A 81 0.39 7.93 11.77
CA VAL A 81 -1.05 7.77 11.62
C VAL A 81 -1.82 8.80 12.43
N ARG A 82 -1.38 9.08 13.68
CA ARG A 82 -2.01 10.11 14.52
C ARG A 82 -1.94 11.49 13.87
N GLN A 83 -0.82 11.88 13.27
CA GLN A 83 -0.72 13.15 12.53
C GLN A 83 -1.75 13.23 11.38
N LEU A 84 -2.07 12.12 10.71
CA LEU A 84 -3.12 12.11 9.69
C LEU A 84 -4.52 12.29 10.29
N VAL A 85 -4.79 11.72 11.46
CA VAL A 85 -6.04 11.94 12.21
C VAL A 85 -6.19 13.42 12.57
N ASP A 86 -5.13 14.04 13.12
CA ASP A 86 -5.14 15.46 13.47
C ASP A 86 -5.40 16.38 12.25
N ILE A 87 -4.94 15.98 11.05
CA ILE A 87 -5.24 16.71 9.80
C ILE A 87 -6.73 16.65 9.47
N VAL A 88 -7.37 15.48 9.63
CA VAL A 88 -8.81 15.35 9.40
C VAL A 88 -9.61 16.16 10.42
N ASP A 89 -9.28 16.00 11.69
CA ASP A 89 -10.07 16.56 12.80
C ASP A 89 -9.87 18.07 12.96
N GLU A 90 -8.64 18.58 12.78
CA GLU A 90 -8.30 19.98 13.05
C GLU A 90 -8.29 20.85 11.78
N ARG A 91 -7.98 20.27 10.62
CA ARG A 91 -7.87 20.98 9.34
C ARG A 91 -9.02 20.73 8.39
N GLU A 92 -9.89 19.79 8.73
CA GLU A 92 -11.03 19.37 7.88
C GLU A 92 -10.59 18.97 6.45
N ILE A 93 -9.35 18.46 6.31
CA ILE A 93 -8.81 17.98 5.04
C ILE A 93 -8.98 16.46 5.00
N PRO A 94 -9.72 15.89 4.03
CA PRO A 94 -9.88 14.46 3.91
C PRO A 94 -8.55 13.77 3.63
N VAL A 95 -8.33 12.63 4.30
CA VAL A 95 -7.13 11.79 4.14
C VAL A 95 -7.54 10.42 3.61
N ILE A 96 -6.88 9.96 2.55
CA ILE A 96 -7.11 8.66 1.93
C ILE A 96 -5.82 7.84 2.00
N CYS A 97 -5.88 6.69 2.65
CA CYS A 97 -4.72 5.82 2.87
C CYS A 97 -4.83 4.52 2.08
N TYR A 98 -3.83 4.24 1.25
CA TYR A 98 -3.72 3.00 0.48
C TYR A 98 -2.60 2.12 1.05
N GLY A 99 -2.90 0.87 1.37
CA GLY A 99 -1.91 -0.03 1.92
C GLY A 99 -2.32 -1.49 1.97
N LEU A 100 -1.38 -2.31 2.42
CA LEU A 100 -1.60 -3.72 2.73
C LEU A 100 -2.20 -3.84 4.12
N ARG A 101 -3.06 -4.83 4.32
CA ARG A 101 -3.59 -5.15 5.65
C ARG A 101 -2.57 -5.94 6.48
N THR A 102 -2.04 -7.01 5.90
CA THR A 102 -1.15 -7.95 6.57
C THR A 102 0.11 -8.19 5.75
N ASP A 103 1.16 -8.60 6.44
CA ASP A 103 2.38 -9.12 5.86
C ASP A 103 2.20 -10.55 5.29
N PHE A 104 3.29 -11.18 4.89
CA PHE A 104 3.31 -12.53 4.32
C PHE A 104 3.02 -13.63 5.37
N ARG A 105 3.17 -13.35 6.67
CA ARG A 105 2.83 -14.26 7.79
C ARG A 105 1.36 -14.16 8.17
N GLY A 106 0.64 -13.15 7.67
CA GLY A 106 -0.74 -12.85 8.03
C GLY A 106 -0.85 -11.89 9.23
N GLU A 107 0.27 -11.34 9.71
CA GLU A 107 0.30 -10.38 10.81
C GLU A 107 0.03 -8.96 10.31
N LEU A 108 -0.68 -8.17 11.11
CA LEU A 108 -0.93 -6.77 10.78
C LEU A 108 0.38 -5.96 10.81
N PHE A 109 0.57 -5.09 9.82
CA PHE A 109 1.53 -4.01 9.93
C PHE A 109 1.09 -3.00 11.01
N GLU A 110 2.05 -2.30 11.62
CA GLU A 110 1.74 -1.27 12.62
C GLU A 110 0.82 -0.20 12.06
N GLY A 111 1.16 0.41 10.91
CA GLY A 111 0.35 1.42 10.26
C GLY A 111 -1.04 0.91 9.90
N SER A 112 -1.16 -0.35 9.46
CA SER A 112 -2.47 -0.94 9.15
C SER A 112 -3.33 -1.14 10.39
N ARG A 113 -2.73 -1.53 11.52
CA ARG A 113 -3.42 -1.68 12.80
C ARG A 113 -4.00 -0.35 13.27
N GLU A 114 -3.19 0.70 13.22
CA GLU A 114 -3.61 2.03 13.63
C GLU A 114 -4.68 2.61 12.68
N LEU A 115 -4.52 2.45 11.37
CA LEU A 115 -5.52 2.90 10.41
C LEU A 115 -6.86 2.16 10.58
N LEU A 116 -6.86 0.86 10.83
CA LEU A 116 -8.09 0.11 11.14
C LEU A 116 -8.80 0.61 12.41
N ARG A 117 -8.03 1.16 13.35
CA ARG A 117 -8.56 1.74 14.60
C ARG A 117 -9.21 3.11 14.38
N TRP A 118 -8.63 3.95 13.51
CA TRP A 118 -8.98 5.36 13.40
C TRP A 118 -9.80 5.73 12.16
N ALA A 119 -9.86 4.87 11.16
CA ALA A 119 -10.55 5.18 9.91
C ALA A 119 -12.07 5.24 10.09
N ASP A 120 -12.70 6.30 9.58
CA ASP A 120 -14.16 6.43 9.50
C ASP A 120 -14.74 5.46 8.46
N THR A 121 -14.00 5.21 7.37
CA THR A 121 -14.43 4.34 6.29
C THR A 121 -13.31 3.41 5.86
N ILE A 122 -13.63 2.13 5.71
CA ILE A 122 -12.68 1.10 5.27
C ILE A 122 -13.21 0.43 4.02
N GLU A 123 -12.46 0.55 2.93
CA GLU A 123 -12.77 -0.09 1.67
C GLU A 123 -11.70 -1.11 1.27
N GLU A 124 -12.12 -2.20 0.66
CA GLU A 124 -11.19 -3.20 0.16
C GLU A 124 -11.10 -3.16 -1.36
N ILE A 125 -9.92 -2.78 -1.87
CA ILE A 125 -9.59 -2.96 -3.29
C ILE A 125 -9.26 -4.43 -3.51
N LYS A 126 -10.10 -5.10 -4.28
CA LYS A 126 -10.04 -6.56 -4.49
C LYS A 126 -9.00 -6.91 -5.56
N THR A 127 -8.40 -8.10 -5.39
CA THR A 127 -7.62 -8.77 -6.42
C THR A 127 -7.90 -10.27 -6.39
N VAL A 128 -7.40 -11.01 -7.36
CA VAL A 128 -7.72 -12.42 -7.55
C VAL A 128 -6.52 -13.33 -7.27
N CYS A 129 -6.80 -14.49 -6.72
CA CYS A 129 -5.89 -15.61 -6.64
C CYS A 129 -5.87 -16.34 -8.00
N TRP A 130 -4.82 -17.08 -8.29
CA TRP A 130 -4.70 -17.88 -9.52
C TRP A 130 -5.93 -18.79 -9.78
N CYS A 131 -6.63 -19.21 -8.74
CA CYS A 131 -7.84 -20.02 -8.86
C CYS A 131 -9.15 -19.23 -9.11
N GLY A 132 -9.06 -17.92 -9.40
CA GLY A 132 -10.19 -17.03 -9.62
C GLY A 132 -10.89 -16.53 -8.35
N ARG A 133 -10.58 -17.06 -7.16
CA ARG A 133 -11.15 -16.57 -5.90
C ARG A 133 -10.47 -15.27 -5.48
N LYS A 134 -11.16 -14.48 -4.64
CA LYS A 134 -10.60 -13.29 -4.02
C LYS A 134 -9.29 -13.61 -3.29
N ALA A 135 -8.22 -12.88 -3.61
CA ALA A 135 -6.96 -12.93 -2.89
C ALA A 135 -7.01 -11.98 -1.70
N THR A 136 -6.63 -12.49 -0.52
CA THR A 136 -6.68 -11.75 0.75
C THR A 136 -5.36 -11.80 1.51
N PHE A 137 -4.44 -12.65 1.08
CA PHE A 137 -3.12 -12.84 1.68
C PHE A 137 -2.02 -12.58 0.66
N ASN A 138 -0.89 -12.10 1.14
CA ASN A 138 0.33 -11.99 0.37
C ASN A 138 1.26 -13.13 0.80
N ALA A 139 1.70 -13.95 -0.14
CA ALA A 139 2.70 -14.98 0.12
C ALA A 139 4.07 -14.48 -0.32
N ARG A 140 5.07 -14.55 0.55
CA ARG A 140 6.47 -14.39 0.16
C ARG A 140 6.95 -15.72 -0.38
N VAL A 141 7.53 -15.73 -1.57
CA VAL A 141 8.01 -16.93 -2.24
C VAL A 141 9.52 -16.85 -2.39
N GLN A 142 10.20 -17.92 -1.98
CA GLN A 142 11.64 -18.08 -2.13
C GLN A 142 11.92 -19.51 -2.57
N ASN A 143 12.72 -19.68 -3.61
CA ASN A 143 13.05 -21.00 -4.17
C ASN A 143 11.80 -21.85 -4.49
N GLY A 144 10.72 -21.23 -4.99
CA GLY A 144 9.48 -21.92 -5.35
C GLY A 144 8.58 -22.32 -4.17
N HIS A 145 8.91 -21.93 -2.94
CA HIS A 145 8.14 -22.25 -1.73
C HIS A 145 7.67 -21.00 -0.99
N ILE A 146 6.54 -21.11 -0.30
CA ILE A 146 6.04 -20.03 0.55
C ILE A 146 6.87 -19.96 1.83
N VAL A 147 7.43 -18.79 2.10
CA VAL A 147 8.13 -18.48 3.35
C VAL A 147 7.11 -18.11 4.43
N ARG A 148 7.28 -18.66 5.63
CA ARG A 148 6.38 -18.46 6.78
C ARG A 148 7.01 -17.66 7.91
N GLU A 149 8.32 -17.56 7.94
CA GLU A 149 9.10 -16.92 8.99
C GLU A 149 10.05 -15.88 8.39
N GLY A 150 10.57 -15.00 9.23
CA GLY A 150 11.52 -13.96 8.84
C GLY A 150 11.01 -12.55 9.10
N GLU A 151 11.85 -11.58 8.78
CA GLU A 151 11.56 -10.15 8.96
C GLU A 151 10.31 -9.72 8.19
N GLN A 152 9.49 -8.88 8.82
CA GLN A 152 8.26 -8.36 8.23
C GLN A 152 8.53 -7.59 6.95
N ILE A 153 9.57 -6.77 6.97
CA ILE A 153 10.03 -5.95 5.84
C ILE A 153 11.40 -6.48 5.40
N MET A 154 11.53 -6.81 4.14
CA MET A 154 12.80 -7.21 3.54
C MET A 154 13.12 -6.27 2.39
N MET A 155 14.17 -5.48 2.57
CA MET A 155 14.69 -4.54 1.57
C MET A 155 15.69 -5.28 0.69
N GLY A 156 15.34 -5.46 -0.58
CA GLY A 156 16.22 -6.11 -1.56
C GLY A 156 16.33 -7.62 -1.39
N GLY A 157 16.31 -8.34 -2.47
CA GLY A 157 16.44 -9.80 -2.49
C GLY A 157 15.56 -10.42 -3.58
N ASN A 158 15.90 -11.65 -3.95
CA ASN A 158 15.19 -12.44 -4.98
C ASN A 158 13.85 -13.02 -4.47
N SER A 159 13.16 -12.33 -3.57
CA SER A 159 11.85 -12.77 -3.06
C SER A 159 10.72 -12.22 -3.91
N ALA A 160 9.94 -13.08 -4.48
CA ALA A 160 8.69 -12.74 -5.14
C ALA A 160 7.53 -12.72 -4.14
N TYR A 161 6.52 -11.90 -4.41
CA TYR A 161 5.28 -11.88 -3.64
C TYR A 161 4.10 -12.23 -4.53
N VAL A 162 3.27 -13.15 -4.07
CA VAL A 162 2.08 -13.64 -4.78
C VAL A 162 0.84 -13.43 -3.92
N SER A 163 -0.22 -12.89 -4.54
CA SER A 163 -1.50 -12.71 -3.86
C SER A 163 -2.34 -13.96 -3.95
N LEU A 164 -2.73 -14.52 -2.81
CA LEU A 164 -3.44 -15.79 -2.71
C LEU A 164 -4.74 -15.66 -1.92
N CYS A 165 -5.70 -16.52 -2.23
CA CYS A 165 -6.83 -16.75 -1.33
C CYS A 165 -6.35 -17.46 -0.05
N ARG A 166 -7.10 -17.33 1.04
CA ARG A 166 -6.74 -17.90 2.34
C ARG A 166 -6.42 -19.40 2.28
N ARG A 167 -7.18 -20.18 1.50
CA ARG A 167 -6.94 -21.60 1.35
C ARG A 167 -5.54 -21.86 0.76
N HIS A 168 -5.24 -21.32 -0.43
CA HIS A 168 -3.97 -21.56 -1.09
C HIS A 168 -2.77 -20.98 -0.33
N TRP A 169 -2.99 -19.88 0.39
CA TRP A 169 -1.96 -19.38 1.29
C TRP A 169 -1.66 -20.38 2.41
N LYS A 170 -2.69 -20.99 3.06
CA LYS A 170 -2.51 -22.03 4.09
C LYS A 170 -1.86 -23.30 3.53
N ASP A 171 -2.35 -23.77 2.41
CA ASP A 171 -1.92 -25.03 1.79
C ASP A 171 -0.53 -24.91 1.12
N GLY A 172 0.02 -23.71 1.00
CA GLY A 172 1.29 -23.46 0.29
C GLY A 172 1.18 -23.61 -1.23
N ASN A 173 -0.03 -23.62 -1.78
CA ASN A 173 -0.28 -23.88 -3.19
C ASN A 173 -0.18 -22.60 -4.04
N LEU A 174 0.90 -22.49 -4.79
CA LEU A 174 1.21 -21.36 -5.68
C LEU A 174 0.58 -21.47 -7.08
N GLY A 175 -0.06 -22.61 -7.41
CA GLY A 175 -0.58 -22.87 -8.75
C GLY A 175 0.55 -22.92 -9.79
N SER A 176 0.22 -22.53 -11.02
CA SER A 176 1.19 -22.46 -12.13
C SER A 176 2.26 -21.36 -11.97
N PHE A 177 2.17 -20.50 -10.98
CA PHE A 177 3.18 -19.46 -10.70
C PHE A 177 4.56 -20.01 -10.33
N CYS A 178 4.66 -21.31 -10.00
CA CYS A 178 5.96 -21.96 -9.78
C CYS A 178 6.88 -21.94 -11.01
N ASN A 179 6.35 -21.64 -12.20
CA ASN A 179 7.09 -21.72 -13.47
C ASN A 179 7.23 -20.36 -14.18
N LEU A 180 6.72 -19.27 -13.62
CA LEU A 180 6.98 -17.94 -14.14
C LEU A 180 8.34 -17.50 -13.60
N ASN A 181 9.40 -17.75 -14.37
CA ASN A 181 10.61 -16.96 -14.30
C ASN A 181 10.17 -15.52 -14.51
N LEU A 182 10.28 -14.70 -13.48
CA LEU A 182 10.05 -13.25 -13.54
C LEU A 182 11.26 -12.61 -14.28
N GLU A 183 11.48 -13.03 -15.51
CA GLU A 183 12.30 -12.32 -16.49
C GLU A 183 11.31 -11.63 -17.43
N ASP A 184 10.96 -10.37 -17.05
CA ASP A 184 10.57 -9.27 -17.95
C ASP A 184 10.59 -7.97 -17.15
#